data_a5aa2e93e017b1d25447edb19c439770
#
_entry.id   a5aa2e93e017b1d25447edb19c439770
#
_cell.length_a   1.000
_cell.length_b   1.000
_cell.length_c   1.000
_cell.angle_alpha   90.00
_cell.angle_beta   90.00
_cell.angle_gamma   90.00
#
_symmetry.space_group_name_H-M   'P 1'
#
loop_
_entity.id
_entity.type
_entity.pdbx_description
1 polymer ?
#
loop_
_entity_poly.entity_id
_entity_poly.type
_entity_poly.pdbx_seq_one_letter_code
_entity_poly.pdbx_strand_id
1 'polypeptide(L)'
;MRSFNFCNNCGKNGHLYQYCNDPITSVGVIAYKKDDKELKYLMICRKDTLGYIDFLRGRYTLNNIEYISSLIDIMTNDEKKLLLIQDFENLWSELWGSNVGIQYRGEESSAKEKFVKLKKGYFIDNIFYNLEKIIKNSISCWIEPEWGFPKGRRNYQEKDLFCGLREWSEETGYDESSINIITNILPYEE
;
A
#
# COMPACT_ATOMS: atom_id res chain seq x y z
N MET A 1 15.45 -32.14 14.92
CA MET A 1 14.64 -31.00 15.42
C MET A 1 13.62 -30.64 14.36
N ARG A 2 12.31 -30.76 14.62
CA ARG A 2 11.29 -30.26 13.71
C ARG A 2 11.30 -28.73 13.87
N SER A 3 11.83 -28.00 12.88
CA SER A 3 11.62 -26.55 12.83
C SER A 3 10.13 -26.32 12.60
N PHE A 4 9.44 -25.80 13.60
CA PHE A 4 8.06 -25.36 13.44
C PHE A 4 8.11 -24.07 12.60
N ASN A 5 8.07 -24.23 11.30
CA ASN A 5 7.97 -23.10 10.36
C ASN A 5 6.55 -22.55 10.46
N PHE A 6 6.39 -21.37 11.05
CA PHE A 6 5.13 -20.63 11.09
C PHE A 6 5.05 -19.70 9.88
N CYS A 7 3.91 -19.71 9.21
CA CYS A 7 3.63 -18.83 8.09
C CYS A 7 2.90 -17.56 8.55
N ASN A 8 3.56 -16.43 8.52
CA ASN A 8 2.93 -15.15 8.87
C ASN A 8 1.79 -14.75 7.92
N ASN A 9 1.73 -15.33 6.71
CA ASN A 9 0.63 -15.06 5.78
C ASN A 9 -0.66 -15.74 6.24
N CYS A 10 -0.68 -17.07 6.26
CA CYS A 10 -1.90 -17.82 6.55
C CYS A 10 -2.08 -18.20 8.03
N GLY A 11 -1.10 -17.90 8.90
CA GLY A 11 -1.15 -18.26 10.33
C GLY A 11 -0.96 -19.74 10.64
N LYS A 12 -0.65 -20.59 9.64
CA LYS A 12 -0.50 -22.04 9.80
C LYS A 12 0.96 -22.43 10.01
N ASN A 13 1.17 -23.54 10.71
CA ASN A 13 2.48 -24.19 10.82
C ASN A 13 2.74 -25.09 9.60
N GLY A 14 4.03 -25.34 9.30
CA GLY A 14 4.47 -26.31 8.29
C GLY A 14 5.19 -25.67 7.09
N HIS A 15 5.08 -24.38 6.90
CA HIS A 15 5.81 -23.65 5.84
C HIS A 15 6.14 -22.21 6.26
N LEU A 16 7.05 -21.57 5.57
CA LEU A 16 7.36 -20.15 5.70
C LEU A 16 6.53 -19.32 4.72
N TYR A 17 6.43 -18.00 4.98
CA TYR A 17 5.71 -17.04 4.13
C TYR A 17 6.02 -17.20 2.64
N GLN A 18 7.30 -17.35 2.28
CA GLN A 18 7.77 -17.45 0.89
C GLN A 18 7.29 -18.73 0.16
N TYR A 19 6.79 -19.71 0.89
CA TYR A 19 6.23 -20.97 0.34
C TYR A 19 4.73 -21.07 0.56
N CYS A 20 4.07 -19.96 0.93
CA CYS A 20 2.64 -19.93 1.11
C CYS A 20 1.92 -19.87 -0.23
N ASN A 21 0.95 -20.77 -0.43
CA ASN A 21 0.11 -20.80 -1.62
C ASN A 21 -1.17 -19.96 -1.47
N ASP A 22 -1.49 -19.54 -0.24
CA ASP A 22 -2.65 -18.69 0.02
C ASP A 22 -2.36 -17.24 -0.45
N PRO A 23 -3.36 -16.49 -0.89
CA PRO A 23 -3.22 -15.06 -1.18
C PRO A 23 -2.61 -14.30 0.01
N ILE A 24 -2.02 -13.15 -0.26
CA ILE A 24 -1.48 -12.30 0.82
C ILE A 24 -2.63 -11.82 1.69
N THR A 25 -2.57 -12.18 2.98
CA THR A 25 -3.61 -11.82 3.95
C THR A 25 -3.18 -10.68 4.87
N SER A 26 -4.14 -9.83 5.21
CA SER A 26 -4.05 -8.86 6.28
C SER A 26 -5.17 -9.11 7.28
N VAL A 27 -4.94 -8.79 8.54
CA VAL A 27 -5.93 -8.93 9.60
C VAL A 27 -6.17 -7.55 10.20
N GLY A 28 -7.43 -7.19 10.43
CA GLY A 28 -7.77 -5.87 10.92
C GLY A 28 -9.04 -5.84 11.75
N VAL A 29 -9.41 -4.65 12.16
CA VAL A 29 -10.58 -4.38 13.00
C VAL A 29 -11.59 -3.53 12.22
N ILE A 30 -12.84 -3.98 12.17
CA ILE A 30 -13.96 -3.18 11.72
C ILE A 30 -14.61 -2.57 12.98
N ALA A 31 -14.19 -1.37 13.34
CA ALA A 31 -14.75 -0.66 14.47
C ALA A 31 -15.96 0.18 14.04
N TYR A 32 -17.03 0.13 14.84
CA TYR A 32 -18.21 0.96 14.61
C TYR A 32 -18.69 1.62 15.88
N LYS A 33 -19.37 2.73 15.71
CA LYS A 33 -20.11 3.44 16.77
C LYS A 33 -21.55 3.63 16.34
N LYS A 34 -22.45 3.32 17.24
CA LYS A 34 -23.87 3.67 17.05
C LYS A 34 -24.10 5.08 17.57
N ASP A 35 -24.55 5.97 16.69
CA ASP A 35 -24.87 7.35 16.98
C ASP A 35 -26.36 7.56 16.64
N ASP A 36 -27.20 7.63 17.66
CA ASP A 36 -28.67 7.72 17.57
C ASP A 36 -29.31 6.68 16.62
N LYS A 37 -29.37 7.00 15.34
CA LYS A 37 -30.01 6.17 14.30
C LYS A 37 -29.03 5.61 13.25
N GLU A 38 -27.76 6.02 13.30
CA GLU A 38 -26.78 5.68 12.29
C GLU A 38 -25.62 4.86 12.85
N LEU A 39 -25.09 3.94 12.04
CA LEU A 39 -23.83 3.28 12.29
C LEU A 39 -22.73 4.05 11.61
N LYS A 40 -21.72 4.47 12.38
CA LYS A 40 -20.51 5.11 11.88
C LYS A 40 -19.34 4.15 12.03
N TYR A 41 -18.59 3.95 10.96
CA TYR A 41 -17.40 3.11 10.95
C TYR A 41 -16.16 3.97 11.06
N LEU A 42 -15.16 3.50 11.83
CA LEU A 42 -13.85 4.12 11.83
C LEU A 42 -13.07 3.58 10.65
N MET A 43 -12.57 4.49 9.84
CA MET A 43 -11.67 4.20 8.72
C MET A 43 -10.44 5.09 8.84
N ILE A 44 -9.35 4.65 8.26
CA ILE A 44 -8.11 5.40 8.11
C ILE A 44 -7.89 5.79 6.66
N CYS A 45 -7.40 6.99 6.42
CA CYS A 45 -6.95 7.44 5.12
C CYS A 45 -5.45 7.19 5.00
N ARG A 46 -5.01 6.64 3.90
CA ARG A 46 -3.57 6.50 3.63
C ARG A 46 -2.92 7.88 3.50
N LYS A 47 -1.63 7.95 3.82
CA LYS A 47 -0.85 9.17 3.56
C LYS A 47 -0.66 9.37 2.06
N ASP A 48 -0.26 8.31 1.37
CA ASP A 48 0.02 8.28 -0.06
C ASP A 48 -0.77 7.14 -0.71
N THR A 49 -1.19 7.30 -1.98
CA THR A 49 -1.90 6.25 -2.71
C THR A 49 -1.00 5.06 -3.01
N LEU A 50 -1.60 3.87 -3.13
CA LEU A 50 -0.86 2.67 -3.52
C LEU A 50 -0.21 2.84 -4.89
N GLY A 51 -0.88 3.53 -5.81
CA GLY A 51 -0.34 3.83 -7.14
C GLY A 51 0.92 4.69 -7.07
N TYR A 52 0.92 5.73 -6.25
CA TYR A 52 2.07 6.60 -6.04
C TYR A 52 3.27 5.85 -5.44
N ILE A 53 3.00 5.06 -4.40
CA ILE A 53 4.03 4.25 -3.74
C ILE A 53 4.64 3.24 -4.72
N ASP A 54 3.83 2.46 -5.44
CA ASP A 54 4.33 1.43 -6.37
C ASP A 54 4.99 2.05 -7.60
N PHE A 55 4.51 3.21 -8.05
CA PHE A 55 5.14 3.97 -9.12
C PHE A 55 6.54 4.45 -8.72
N LEU A 56 6.70 5.11 -7.58
CA LEU A 56 8.00 5.58 -7.10
C LEU A 56 8.96 4.43 -6.79
N ARG A 57 8.46 3.27 -6.35
CA ARG A 57 9.26 2.05 -6.19
C ARG A 57 9.69 1.40 -7.52
N GLY A 58 9.22 1.93 -8.65
CA GLY A 58 9.55 1.40 -9.97
C GLY A 58 8.98 -0.01 -10.22
N ARG A 59 7.85 -0.35 -9.58
CA ARG A 59 7.17 -1.65 -9.71
C ARG A 59 6.39 -1.78 -11.01
N TYR A 60 7.00 -1.37 -12.10
CA TYR A 60 6.46 -1.46 -13.45
C TYR A 60 7.57 -1.72 -14.45
N THR A 61 7.21 -2.18 -15.63
CA THR A 61 8.10 -2.24 -16.79
C THR A 61 7.77 -1.09 -17.74
N LEU A 62 8.79 -0.45 -18.30
CA LEU A 62 8.60 0.72 -19.18
C LEU A 62 7.79 0.41 -20.45
N ASN A 63 7.76 -0.87 -20.87
CA ASN A 63 6.99 -1.30 -22.05
C ASN A 63 5.50 -1.54 -21.75
N ASN A 64 5.10 -1.58 -20.47
CA ASN A 64 3.72 -1.78 -20.09
C ASN A 64 3.05 -0.44 -19.72
N ILE A 65 2.70 0.33 -20.76
CA ILE A 65 2.08 1.66 -20.59
C ILE A 65 0.70 1.57 -19.93
N GLU A 66 -0.05 0.52 -20.20
CA GLU A 66 -1.38 0.30 -19.59
C GLU A 66 -1.26 0.18 -18.06
N TYR A 67 -0.30 -0.60 -17.59
CA TYR A 67 -0.06 -0.73 -16.15
C TYR A 67 0.46 0.57 -15.53
N ILE A 68 1.36 1.29 -16.21
CA ILE A 68 1.80 2.62 -15.74
C ILE A 68 0.61 3.57 -15.65
N SER A 69 -0.28 3.57 -16.64
CA SER A 69 -1.48 4.39 -16.62
C SER A 69 -2.42 4.01 -15.47
N SER A 70 -2.61 2.72 -15.22
CA SER A 70 -3.45 2.26 -14.09
C SER A 70 -2.91 2.69 -12.72
N LEU A 71 -1.58 2.70 -12.53
CA LEU A 71 -0.97 3.27 -11.32
C LEU A 71 -1.25 4.77 -11.18
N ILE A 72 -1.17 5.51 -12.28
CA ILE A 72 -1.45 6.96 -12.29
C ILE A 72 -2.93 7.24 -12.08
N ASP A 73 -3.83 6.40 -12.58
CA ASP A 73 -5.28 6.59 -12.45
C ASP A 73 -5.80 6.45 -11.01
N ILE A 74 -5.08 5.74 -10.14
CA ILE A 74 -5.43 5.65 -8.72
C ILE A 74 -4.75 6.73 -7.85
N MET A 75 -3.87 7.57 -8.42
CA MET A 75 -3.20 8.65 -7.71
C MET A 75 -4.13 9.85 -7.51
N THR A 76 -3.86 10.62 -6.47
CA THR A 76 -4.47 11.93 -6.26
C THR A 76 -3.96 12.95 -7.28
N ASN A 77 -4.74 14.03 -7.46
CA ASN A 77 -4.33 15.13 -8.33
C ASN A 77 -3.03 15.79 -7.86
N ASP A 78 -2.80 15.85 -6.56
CA ASP A 78 -1.59 16.47 -6.01
C ASP A 78 -0.37 15.58 -6.19
N GLU A 79 -0.49 14.26 -6.01
CA GLU A 79 0.58 13.32 -6.34
C GLU A 79 0.97 13.37 -7.82
N LYS A 80 -0.02 13.43 -8.73
CA LYS A 80 0.24 13.61 -10.17
C LYS A 80 1.01 14.88 -10.47
N LYS A 81 0.67 16.01 -9.80
CA LYS A 81 1.42 17.27 -9.93
C LYS A 81 2.84 17.16 -9.40
N LEU A 82 3.01 16.51 -8.21
CA LEU A 82 4.34 16.30 -7.62
C LEU A 82 5.27 15.52 -8.55
N LEU A 83 4.78 14.47 -9.22
CA LEU A 83 5.56 13.70 -10.20
C LEU A 83 6.07 14.56 -11.35
N LEU A 84 5.32 15.60 -11.77
CA LEU A 84 5.72 16.48 -12.85
C LEU A 84 6.76 17.53 -12.43
N ILE A 85 6.61 18.09 -11.23
CA ILE A 85 7.40 19.26 -10.80
C ILE A 85 8.67 18.88 -10.01
N GLN A 86 8.65 17.78 -9.27
CA GLN A 86 9.78 17.40 -8.41
C GLN A 86 10.74 16.42 -9.08
N ASP A 87 11.97 16.38 -8.57
CA ASP A 87 12.97 15.37 -8.91
C ASP A 87 12.75 14.09 -8.11
N PHE A 88 13.25 12.98 -8.63
CA PHE A 88 13.09 11.68 -8.00
C PHE A 88 13.61 11.63 -6.56
N GLU A 89 14.76 12.25 -6.31
CA GLU A 89 15.40 12.27 -5.00
C GLU A 89 14.52 12.95 -3.94
N ASN A 90 13.88 14.05 -4.29
CA ASN A 90 12.96 14.74 -3.40
C ASN A 90 11.72 13.88 -3.11
N LEU A 91 11.09 13.33 -4.16
CA LEU A 91 9.93 12.45 -4.02
C LEU A 91 10.25 11.20 -3.20
N TRP A 92 11.42 10.59 -3.42
CA TRP A 92 11.86 9.42 -2.67
C TRP A 92 12.11 9.73 -1.21
N SER A 93 12.75 10.87 -0.93
CA SER A 93 13.02 11.34 0.43
C SER A 93 11.74 11.71 1.19
N GLU A 94 10.76 12.32 0.53
CA GLU A 94 9.45 12.63 1.13
C GLU A 94 8.64 11.37 1.45
N LEU A 95 8.74 10.34 0.60
CA LEU A 95 8.03 9.07 0.79
C LEU A 95 8.62 8.25 1.95
N TRP A 96 9.97 8.15 2.04
CA TRP A 96 10.64 7.24 2.97
C TRP A 96 11.35 7.92 4.14
N GLY A 97 11.47 9.24 4.11
CA GLY A 97 12.26 9.99 5.08
C GLY A 97 13.78 9.77 4.95
N SER A 98 14.53 10.26 5.92
CA SER A 98 16.00 10.14 5.94
C SER A 98 16.52 8.73 6.27
N ASN A 99 15.68 7.86 6.85
CA ASN A 99 16.02 6.50 7.25
C ASN A 99 15.34 5.46 6.36
N VAL A 100 15.74 5.41 5.10
CA VAL A 100 15.24 4.39 4.17
C VAL A 100 15.61 2.99 4.68
N GLY A 101 14.61 2.15 4.92
CA GLY A 101 14.82 0.77 5.32
C GLY A 101 15.67 0.00 4.30
N ILE A 102 16.51 -0.92 4.78
CA ILE A 102 17.45 -1.69 3.93
C ILE A 102 16.74 -2.35 2.73
N GLN A 103 15.51 -2.78 2.91
CA GLN A 103 14.69 -3.39 1.87
C GLN A 103 14.36 -2.46 0.69
N TYR A 104 14.32 -1.14 0.91
CA TYR A 104 14.00 -0.16 -0.14
C TYR A 104 15.24 0.42 -0.82
N ARG A 105 16.41 0.37 -0.18
CA ARG A 105 17.68 0.87 -0.76
C ARG A 105 18.06 0.14 -2.05
N GLY A 106 17.72 -1.14 -2.16
CA GLY A 106 17.97 -1.93 -3.37
C GLY A 106 17.07 -1.56 -4.56
N GLU A 107 15.89 -0.97 -4.30
CA GLU A 107 14.93 -0.55 -5.34
C GLU A 107 15.24 0.84 -5.91
N GLU A 108 15.85 1.73 -5.12
CA GLU A 108 16.02 3.16 -5.41
C GLU A 108 16.69 3.44 -6.76
N SER A 109 17.84 2.82 -7.02
CA SER A 109 18.60 3.06 -8.25
C SER A 109 17.80 2.69 -9.51
N SER A 110 17.19 1.51 -9.51
CA SER A 110 16.36 1.04 -10.62
C SER A 110 15.08 1.88 -10.79
N ALA A 111 14.46 2.27 -9.68
CA ALA A 111 13.27 3.12 -9.69
C ALA A 111 13.59 4.51 -10.27
N LYS A 112 14.72 5.10 -9.85
CA LYS A 112 15.21 6.37 -10.39
C LYS A 112 15.46 6.32 -11.90
N GLU A 113 16.14 5.28 -12.38
CA GLU A 113 16.39 5.10 -13.81
C GLU A 113 15.09 5.07 -14.62
N LYS A 114 14.10 4.29 -14.14
CA LYS A 114 12.78 4.19 -14.78
C LYS A 114 12.05 5.53 -14.77
N PHE A 115 12.03 6.22 -13.62
CA PHE A 115 11.39 7.52 -13.46
C PHE A 115 12.00 8.56 -14.41
N VAL A 116 13.33 8.71 -14.42
CA VAL A 116 14.03 9.65 -15.28
C VAL A 116 13.78 9.37 -16.76
N LYS A 117 13.81 8.07 -17.14
CA LYS A 117 13.55 7.67 -18.52
C LYS A 117 12.11 7.99 -18.92
N LEU A 118 11.13 7.73 -18.05
CA LEU A 118 9.73 8.05 -18.29
C LEU A 118 9.50 9.57 -18.34
N LYS A 119 10.16 10.33 -17.47
CA LYS A 119 10.07 11.80 -17.45
C LYS A 119 10.63 12.43 -18.74
N LYS A 120 11.76 11.93 -19.25
CA LYS A 120 12.36 12.35 -20.53
C LYS A 120 11.54 11.92 -21.75
N GLY A 121 10.89 10.78 -21.65
CA GLY A 121 10.15 10.15 -22.73
C GLY A 121 10.99 9.18 -23.57
N TYR A 122 10.31 8.27 -24.20
CA TYR A 122 10.89 7.23 -25.07
C TYR A 122 9.85 6.70 -26.07
N PHE A 123 10.31 5.97 -27.08
CA PHE A 123 9.47 5.39 -28.10
C PHE A 123 9.23 3.89 -27.83
N ILE A 124 7.97 3.46 -28.03
CA ILE A 124 7.56 2.06 -28.14
C ILE A 124 6.77 1.97 -29.45
N ASP A 125 7.15 1.07 -30.34
CA ASP A 125 6.47 0.85 -31.62
C ASP A 125 6.19 2.17 -32.39
N ASN A 126 7.18 3.07 -32.45
CA ASN A 126 7.11 4.39 -33.05
C ASN A 126 6.14 5.39 -32.38
N ILE A 127 5.58 5.06 -31.22
CA ILE A 127 4.74 5.97 -30.44
C ILE A 127 5.58 6.57 -29.30
N PHE A 128 5.58 7.88 -29.18
CA PHE A 128 6.27 8.59 -28.11
C PHE A 128 5.43 8.61 -26.83
N TYR A 129 6.04 8.14 -25.73
CA TYR A 129 5.47 8.18 -24.39
C TYR A 129 6.36 8.97 -23.45
N ASN A 130 5.77 9.78 -22.61
CA ASN A 130 6.41 10.41 -21.46
C ASN A 130 5.41 10.56 -20.31
N LEU A 131 5.93 10.83 -19.11
CA LEU A 131 5.14 10.96 -17.90
C LEU A 131 4.02 12.00 -18.01
N GLU A 132 4.34 13.17 -18.58
CA GLU A 132 3.37 14.26 -18.75
C GLU A 132 2.17 13.83 -19.61
N LYS A 133 2.45 13.18 -20.75
CA LYS A 133 1.40 12.68 -21.65
C LYS A 133 0.50 11.64 -20.99
N ILE A 134 1.11 10.73 -20.19
CA ILE A 134 0.35 9.70 -19.49
C ILE A 134 -0.53 10.34 -18.42
N ILE A 135 0.01 11.25 -17.59
CA ILE A 135 -0.77 11.98 -16.59
C ILE A 135 -1.90 12.80 -17.22
N LYS A 136 -1.62 13.49 -18.35
CA LYS A 136 -2.63 14.27 -19.06
C LYS A 136 -3.78 13.43 -19.62
N ASN A 137 -3.52 12.17 -19.95
CA ASN A 137 -4.53 11.24 -20.46
C ASN A 137 -5.32 10.55 -19.31
N SER A 138 -4.88 10.68 -18.06
CA SER A 138 -5.61 10.17 -16.91
C SER A 138 -6.90 10.94 -16.70
N ILE A 139 -8.00 10.21 -16.56
CA ILE A 139 -9.35 10.78 -16.37
C ILE A 139 -9.73 10.89 -14.89
N SER A 140 -8.99 10.25 -14.00
CA SER A 140 -9.27 10.24 -12.58
C SER A 140 -8.89 11.57 -11.91
N CYS A 141 -9.69 11.97 -10.92
CA CYS A 141 -9.53 13.26 -10.22
C CYS A 141 -9.65 13.09 -8.70
N TRP A 142 -9.01 12.05 -8.16
CA TRP A 142 -9.02 11.80 -6.72
C TRP A 142 -8.41 12.96 -5.94
N ILE A 143 -9.06 13.33 -4.84
CA ILE A 143 -8.63 14.41 -3.95
C ILE A 143 -7.85 13.82 -2.77
N GLU A 144 -8.22 12.63 -2.34
CA GLU A 144 -7.67 11.93 -1.19
C GLU A 144 -7.19 10.53 -1.60
N PRO A 145 -6.17 9.99 -0.91
CA PRO A 145 -5.79 8.59 -1.03
C PRO A 145 -6.90 7.63 -0.55
N GLU A 146 -6.66 6.34 -0.70
CA GLU A 146 -7.62 5.31 -0.35
C GLU A 146 -7.91 5.28 1.16
N TRP A 147 -9.18 5.12 1.48
CA TRP A 147 -9.66 4.85 2.82
C TRP A 147 -9.80 3.34 3.03
N GLY A 148 -9.50 2.88 4.23
CA GLY A 148 -9.65 1.48 4.60
C GLY A 148 -9.81 1.26 6.08
N PHE A 149 -10.10 0.03 6.48
CA PHE A 149 -10.06 -0.36 7.89
C PHE A 149 -8.62 -0.55 8.35
N PRO A 150 -8.32 -0.25 9.64
CA PRO A 150 -7.01 -0.54 10.22
C PRO A 150 -6.69 -2.03 10.08
N LYS A 151 -5.59 -2.38 9.41
CA LYS A 151 -5.21 -3.78 9.14
C LYS A 151 -3.76 -3.90 8.73
N GLY A 152 -3.17 -5.01 9.08
CA GLY A 152 -1.83 -5.34 8.61
C GLY A 152 -1.51 -6.82 8.66
N ARG A 153 -0.25 -7.14 8.49
CA ARG A 153 0.24 -8.52 8.42
C ARG A 153 0.58 -9.04 9.80
N ARG A 154 0.38 -10.35 9.99
CA ARG A 154 0.79 -11.02 11.23
C ARG A 154 2.30 -10.91 11.46
N ASN A 155 2.69 -10.68 12.67
CA ASN A 155 4.03 -10.95 13.15
C ASN A 155 4.27 -12.45 13.34
N TYR A 156 5.51 -12.84 13.63
CA TYR A 156 5.84 -14.25 13.84
C TYR A 156 5.04 -14.84 15.01
N GLN A 157 4.31 -15.92 14.75
CA GLN A 157 3.45 -16.62 15.71
C GLN A 157 2.30 -15.79 16.30
N GLU A 158 1.96 -14.67 15.70
CA GLU A 158 0.85 -13.82 16.12
C GLU A 158 -0.49 -14.43 15.70
N LYS A 159 -1.45 -14.45 16.63
CA LYS A 159 -2.83 -14.86 16.35
C LYS A 159 -3.61 -13.69 15.74
N ASP A 160 -4.63 -13.99 14.96
CA ASP A 160 -5.41 -13.00 14.18
C ASP A 160 -5.99 -11.89 15.06
N LEU A 161 -6.61 -12.22 16.18
CA LEU A 161 -7.15 -11.21 17.08
C LEU A 161 -6.07 -10.24 17.58
N PHE A 162 -4.91 -10.75 18.00
CA PHE A 162 -3.82 -9.90 18.48
C PHE A 162 -3.19 -9.07 17.36
N CYS A 163 -3.09 -9.64 16.16
CA CYS A 163 -2.68 -8.89 14.98
C CYS A 163 -3.63 -7.71 14.70
N GLY A 164 -4.95 -7.97 14.66
CA GLY A 164 -5.94 -6.92 14.43
C GLY A 164 -5.91 -5.83 15.50
N LEU A 165 -5.76 -6.18 16.79
CA LEU A 165 -5.69 -5.21 17.88
C LEU A 165 -4.39 -4.40 17.85
N ARG A 166 -3.26 -5.02 17.55
CA ARG A 166 -1.98 -4.30 17.36
C ARG A 166 -2.07 -3.31 16.22
N GLU A 167 -2.54 -3.75 15.05
CA GLU A 167 -2.72 -2.87 13.88
C GLU A 167 -3.72 -1.74 14.17
N TRP A 168 -4.79 -2.02 14.94
CA TRP A 168 -5.70 -1.01 15.44
C TRP A 168 -4.95 0.08 16.20
N SER A 169 -4.13 -0.30 17.18
CA SER A 169 -3.39 0.67 17.99
C SER A 169 -2.32 1.41 17.18
N GLU A 170 -1.61 0.71 16.29
CA GLU A 170 -0.56 1.30 15.46
C GLU A 170 -1.10 2.31 14.44
N GLU A 171 -2.21 1.97 13.76
CA GLU A 171 -2.73 2.78 12.66
C GLU A 171 -3.73 3.87 13.11
N THR A 172 -4.40 3.69 14.25
CA THR A 172 -5.36 4.69 14.76
C THR A 172 -4.82 5.54 15.92
N GLY A 173 -3.79 5.07 16.61
CA GLY A 173 -3.30 5.67 17.85
C GLY A 173 -4.20 5.44 19.07
N TYR A 174 -5.30 4.71 18.95
CA TYR A 174 -6.16 4.36 20.06
C TYR A 174 -5.69 3.09 20.74
N ASP A 175 -5.79 3.04 22.08
CA ASP A 175 -5.52 1.84 22.88
C ASP A 175 -6.59 0.75 22.64
N GLU A 176 -6.22 -0.50 22.80
CA GLU A 176 -7.14 -1.67 22.70
C GLU A 176 -8.34 -1.55 23.62
N SER A 177 -8.19 -0.93 24.81
CA SER A 177 -9.27 -0.70 25.75
C SER A 177 -10.35 0.29 25.26
N SER A 178 -10.09 1.00 24.16
CA SER A 178 -11.04 1.92 23.55
C SER A 178 -12.16 1.22 22.79
N ILE A 179 -12.02 -0.09 22.52
CA ILE A 179 -12.99 -0.89 21.77
C ILE A 179 -13.48 -2.10 22.56
N ASN A 180 -14.73 -2.48 22.31
CA ASN A 180 -15.32 -3.70 22.84
C ASN A 180 -15.40 -4.76 21.74
N ILE A 181 -14.76 -5.91 21.97
CA ILE A 181 -14.72 -6.99 20.97
C ILE A 181 -16.04 -7.76 21.00
N ILE A 182 -16.66 -7.91 19.82
CA ILE A 182 -17.85 -8.73 19.64
C ILE A 182 -17.40 -10.18 19.37
N THR A 183 -17.46 -11.02 20.36
CA THR A 183 -16.90 -12.38 20.31
C THR A 183 -17.83 -13.44 19.70
N ASN A 184 -19.10 -13.11 19.47
CA ASN A 184 -20.12 -14.01 18.94
C ASN A 184 -20.34 -13.87 17.42
N ILE A 185 -19.48 -13.16 16.74
CA ILE A 185 -19.46 -13.00 15.28
C ILE A 185 -18.16 -13.62 14.76
N LEU A 186 -18.26 -14.43 13.72
CA LEU A 186 -17.07 -14.95 13.03
C LEU A 186 -16.36 -13.84 12.27
N PRO A 187 -15.01 -13.91 12.13
CA PRO A 187 -14.28 -13.01 11.28
C PRO A 187 -14.84 -13.00 9.84
N TYR A 188 -14.90 -11.82 9.25
CA TYR A 188 -15.25 -11.66 7.85
C TYR A 188 -13.98 -11.84 7.01
N GLU A 189 -14.10 -12.58 5.91
CA GLU A 189 -13.02 -12.77 4.94
C GLU A 189 -13.49 -12.25 3.56
N GLU A 190 -12.65 -11.43 2.92
CA GLU A 190 -12.84 -10.87 1.58
C GLU A 190 -11.77 -11.37 0.61
#